data_b356b78c4a9196f6d97fff21202c28cf
#
_entry.id   b356b78c4a9196f6d97fff21202c28cf
#
_cell.length_a   1.000
_cell.length_b   1.000
_cell.length_c   1.000
_cell.angle_alpha   90.00
_cell.angle_beta   90.00
_cell.angle_gamma   90.00
#
_symmetry.space_group_name_H-M   'P 1'
#
loop_
_entity.id
_entity.type
_entity.pdbx_description
1 polymer ?
#
loop_
_entity_poly.entity_id
_entity_poly.type
_entity_poly.pdbx_seq_one_letter_code
_entity_poly.pdbx_strand_id
1 'polypeptide(L)'
;MSSKDQLKRAVCETIDRHADTIIDLGETILRHPETGFNEVKTAALVADQMRALGLAPRTGLALTGVKGRLAGGAPGPRLAFIGELDSLRTSEHPLADPVTGAAHSCGHNAQIAGMLGAAIGLTKAGIAGHLAGDIVFFAVPAEEFIDVEERAARVAKGEIEFMLGKPELVAKGHFDDIDMSMMIHTGSRDAAEARAFLAKSSNGALVKRIRFLGRAAHAGSLPQLGVNALNAAMIAMNAISAQRETFWEKDTIRIHPIITKGGDAVSVVPAEVTMETFVRGGSLEAIVDANKKVDRCLRAGAMAIGAEVEIHTIPGYLPQRNDERLGQIFGANVETLFGPGQFHIGGHRTGSTDMGDLAHLMPVIHPYVVAAEGKAHGADWRINEPRHGYLTPAKLLAMTAIDLLHGDAAPAKEILAQFNPAMTKEAYLEFQRSLFRTERFAYIEEEARRPKIG
;
A
#
# COMPACT_ATOMS: atom_id res chain seq x y z
N MET A 1 -9.88 1.20 40.05
CA MET A 1 -9.35 1.06 38.65
C MET A 1 -8.81 2.42 38.24
N SER A 2 -7.63 2.47 37.62
CA SER A 2 -7.11 3.72 37.06
C SER A 2 -8.03 4.25 35.97
N SER A 3 -8.28 5.56 35.90
CA SER A 3 -9.11 6.14 34.85
C SER A 3 -8.40 6.04 33.49
N LYS A 4 -9.17 6.07 32.39
CA LYS A 4 -8.60 6.11 31.02
C LYS A 4 -7.54 7.20 30.88
N ASP A 5 -7.81 8.40 31.40
CA ASP A 5 -6.91 9.54 31.29
C ASP A 5 -5.61 9.36 32.08
N GLN A 6 -5.67 8.66 33.24
CA GLN A 6 -4.46 8.30 33.98
C GLN A 6 -3.59 7.33 33.19
N LEU A 7 -4.21 6.30 32.57
CA LEU A 7 -3.49 5.33 31.73
C LEU A 7 -2.90 5.98 30.48
N LYS A 8 -3.65 6.84 29.79
CA LYS A 8 -3.15 7.60 28.63
C LYS A 8 -1.95 8.47 29.01
N ARG A 9 -2.01 9.22 30.13
CA ARG A 9 -0.88 10.01 30.62
C ARG A 9 0.34 9.13 30.91
N ALA A 10 0.17 8.03 31.64
CA ALA A 10 1.27 7.14 31.98
C ALA A 10 1.96 6.55 30.76
N VAL A 11 1.19 6.17 29.72
CA VAL A 11 1.74 5.66 28.47
C VAL A 11 2.45 6.76 27.68
N CYS A 12 1.86 7.95 27.55
CA CYS A 12 2.50 9.09 26.88
C CYS A 12 3.82 9.49 27.53
N GLU A 13 3.84 9.59 28.85
CA GLU A 13 5.07 9.87 29.62
C GLU A 13 6.11 8.78 29.46
N THR A 14 5.69 7.51 29.37
CA THR A 14 6.59 6.38 29.11
C THR A 14 7.18 6.46 27.71
N ILE A 15 6.39 6.80 26.68
CA ILE A 15 6.87 7.05 25.31
C ILE A 15 7.88 8.20 25.31
N ASP A 16 7.59 9.31 26.01
CA ASP A 16 8.50 10.46 26.10
C ASP A 16 9.84 10.11 26.78
N ARG A 17 9.82 9.28 27.84
CA ARG A 17 11.06 8.79 28.49
C ARG A 17 11.91 7.90 27.58
N HIS A 18 11.31 7.25 26.58
CA HIS A 18 12.02 6.41 25.61
C HIS A 18 12.14 7.07 24.23
N ALA A 19 12.01 8.41 24.18
CA ALA A 19 12.01 9.17 22.93
C ALA A 19 13.24 8.89 22.06
N ASP A 20 14.42 8.93 22.65
CA ASP A 20 15.69 8.74 21.92
C ASP A 20 15.76 7.33 21.31
N THR A 21 15.32 6.31 22.04
CA THR A 21 15.25 4.93 21.51
C THR A 21 14.29 4.84 20.33
N ILE A 22 13.10 5.45 20.41
CA ILE A 22 12.08 5.39 19.36
C ILE A 22 12.55 6.16 18.13
N ILE A 23 13.17 7.32 18.32
CA ILE A 23 13.74 8.11 17.22
C ILE A 23 14.88 7.33 16.54
N ASP A 24 15.79 6.74 17.31
CA ASP A 24 16.92 5.97 16.79
C ASP A 24 16.45 4.75 15.97
N LEU A 25 15.37 4.08 16.37
CA LEU A 25 14.74 3.01 15.59
C LEU A 25 14.28 3.51 14.21
N GLY A 26 13.53 4.63 14.17
CA GLY A 26 13.06 5.21 12.93
C GLY A 26 14.17 5.70 12.02
N GLU A 27 15.20 6.33 12.59
CA GLU A 27 16.38 6.81 11.87
C GLU A 27 17.28 5.66 11.39
N THR A 28 17.35 4.55 12.13
CA THR A 28 18.10 3.36 11.71
C THR A 28 17.44 2.72 10.48
N ILE A 29 16.12 2.59 10.50
CA ILE A 29 15.35 2.08 9.35
C ILE A 29 15.52 3.02 8.15
N LEU A 30 15.40 4.33 8.36
CA LEU A 30 15.57 5.35 7.32
C LEU A 30 16.91 5.21 6.57
N ARG A 31 17.99 4.86 7.29
CA ARG A 31 19.34 4.70 6.72
C ARG A 31 19.61 3.33 6.09
N HIS A 32 18.71 2.37 6.26
CA HIS A 32 18.85 1.01 5.72
C HIS A 32 17.59 0.59 4.95
N PRO A 33 17.20 1.34 3.90
CA PRO A 33 15.98 1.07 3.16
C PRO A 33 16.07 -0.25 2.40
N GLU A 34 14.97 -1.00 2.40
CA GLU A 34 14.82 -2.28 1.70
C GLU A 34 13.50 -2.29 0.94
N THR A 35 13.48 -2.86 -0.29
CA THR A 35 12.24 -2.95 -1.08
C THR A 35 11.39 -4.14 -0.67
N GLY A 36 10.12 -4.12 -1.06
CA GLY A 36 9.13 -5.10 -0.64
C GLY A 36 9.50 -6.56 -0.89
N PHE A 37 9.20 -7.41 0.08
CA PHE A 37 9.61 -8.82 0.20
C PHE A 37 11.13 -9.05 0.34
N ASN A 38 11.92 -8.00 0.51
CA ASN A 38 13.36 -8.07 0.75
C ASN A 38 13.77 -7.38 2.07
N GLU A 39 12.83 -7.04 2.94
CA GLU A 39 12.98 -6.22 4.16
C GLU A 39 13.62 -7.02 5.31
N VAL A 40 14.72 -7.72 5.05
CA VAL A 40 15.32 -8.68 6.00
C VAL A 40 15.89 -8.00 7.23
N LYS A 41 16.61 -6.87 7.06
CA LYS A 41 17.24 -6.13 8.16
C LYS A 41 16.20 -5.41 9.01
N THR A 42 15.23 -4.77 8.35
CA THR A 42 14.13 -4.07 9.01
C THR A 42 13.27 -5.05 9.82
N ALA A 43 12.93 -6.21 9.25
CA ALA A 43 12.20 -7.27 9.93
C ALA A 43 12.96 -7.83 11.14
N ALA A 44 14.27 -8.04 11.01
CA ALA A 44 15.11 -8.50 12.11
C ALA A 44 15.13 -7.49 13.27
N LEU A 45 15.31 -6.20 12.97
CA LEU A 45 15.27 -5.12 13.96
C LEU A 45 13.93 -5.08 14.70
N VAL A 46 12.81 -5.18 13.97
CA VAL A 46 11.46 -5.21 14.56
C VAL A 46 11.31 -6.42 15.48
N ALA A 47 11.73 -7.61 15.03
CA ALA A 47 11.64 -8.85 15.80
C ALA A 47 12.46 -8.76 17.10
N ASP A 48 13.67 -8.18 17.05
CA ASP A 48 14.54 -8.03 18.21
C ASP A 48 13.93 -7.05 19.24
N GLN A 49 13.36 -5.94 18.78
CA GLN A 49 12.65 -5.01 19.65
C GLN A 49 11.42 -5.65 20.32
N MET A 50 10.63 -6.40 19.56
CA MET A 50 9.49 -7.13 20.11
C MET A 50 9.91 -8.20 21.13
N ARG A 51 11.02 -8.94 20.89
CA ARG A 51 11.59 -9.89 21.86
C ARG A 51 12.03 -9.22 23.14
N ALA A 52 12.72 -8.07 23.03
CA ALA A 52 13.16 -7.29 24.20
C ALA A 52 11.98 -6.79 25.05
N LEU A 53 10.81 -6.63 24.45
CA LEU A 53 9.56 -6.27 25.14
C LEU A 53 8.75 -7.48 25.62
N GLY A 54 9.20 -8.71 25.39
CA GLY A 54 8.49 -9.93 25.80
C GLY A 54 7.26 -10.26 24.95
N LEU A 55 7.15 -9.71 23.73
CA LEU A 55 5.98 -9.89 22.87
C LEU A 55 5.98 -11.18 22.03
N ALA A 56 7.00 -12.04 22.16
CA ALA A 56 7.15 -13.33 21.50
C ALA A 56 6.82 -13.30 19.97
N PRO A 57 7.57 -12.56 19.14
CA PRO A 57 7.19 -12.34 17.76
C PRO A 57 7.30 -13.60 16.90
N ARG A 58 6.33 -13.79 16.01
CA ARG A 58 6.39 -14.70 14.87
C ARG A 58 7.00 -13.92 13.70
N THR A 59 7.97 -14.53 13.01
CA THR A 59 8.72 -13.93 11.90
C THR A 59 8.53 -14.71 10.61
N GLY A 60 8.94 -14.13 9.47
CA GLY A 60 8.87 -14.80 8.16
C GLY A 60 7.45 -14.90 7.61
N LEU A 61 6.52 -14.04 8.07
CA LEU A 61 5.14 -14.03 7.60
C LEU A 61 5.10 -13.32 6.23
N ALA A 62 4.60 -13.98 5.20
CA ALA A 62 4.74 -13.50 3.81
C ALA A 62 6.18 -13.03 3.53
N LEU A 63 7.16 -13.90 3.79
CA LEU A 63 8.60 -13.79 3.66
C LEU A 63 9.27 -12.96 4.78
N THR A 64 8.88 -11.72 5.05
CA THR A 64 9.58 -10.82 5.98
C THR A 64 8.72 -10.30 7.12
N GLY A 65 7.40 -10.43 7.07
CA GLY A 65 6.49 -9.90 8.09
C GLY A 65 6.77 -10.42 9.50
N VAL A 66 6.50 -9.56 10.50
CA VAL A 66 6.73 -9.82 11.93
C VAL A 66 5.48 -9.47 12.73
N LYS A 67 4.98 -10.40 13.54
CA LYS A 67 3.76 -10.24 14.35
C LYS A 67 4.00 -10.61 15.79
N GLY A 68 3.84 -9.64 16.71
CA GLY A 68 3.92 -9.81 18.16
C GLY A 68 2.61 -9.45 18.84
N ARG A 69 2.39 -9.92 20.07
CA ARG A 69 1.13 -9.72 20.81
C ARG A 69 1.38 -9.29 22.24
N LEU A 70 0.66 -8.25 22.67
CA LEU A 70 0.48 -7.87 24.07
C LEU A 70 -0.91 -8.35 24.51
N ALA A 71 -0.95 -9.38 25.37
CA ALA A 71 -2.19 -9.89 25.92
C ALA A 71 -2.77 -8.93 26.96
N GLY A 72 -4.06 -8.65 26.88
CA GLY A 72 -4.78 -7.88 27.90
C GLY A 72 -5.11 -8.70 29.15
N GLY A 73 -5.71 -8.02 30.14
CA GLY A 73 -6.09 -8.63 31.43
C GLY A 73 -7.35 -9.49 31.37
N ALA A 74 -8.15 -9.37 30.32
CA ALA A 74 -9.40 -10.13 30.13
C ALA A 74 -9.62 -10.44 28.64
N PRO A 75 -10.41 -11.45 28.29
CA PRO A 75 -10.80 -11.74 26.91
C PRO A 75 -11.57 -10.56 26.28
N GLY A 76 -11.30 -10.29 25.01
CA GLY A 76 -11.96 -9.22 24.27
C GLY A 76 -11.44 -9.13 22.83
N PRO A 77 -11.79 -8.03 22.10
CA PRO A 77 -11.36 -7.82 20.73
C PRO A 77 -9.83 -7.72 20.58
N ARG A 78 -9.33 -8.10 19.41
CA ARG A 78 -7.91 -7.96 19.05
C ARG A 78 -7.73 -6.80 18.07
N LEU A 79 -7.00 -5.79 18.54
CA LEU A 79 -6.66 -4.59 17.79
C LEU A 79 -5.25 -4.70 17.25
N ALA A 80 -5.07 -4.64 15.94
CA ALA A 80 -3.76 -4.60 15.32
C ALA A 80 -3.26 -3.16 15.09
N PHE A 81 -2.00 -2.90 15.47
CA PHE A 81 -1.22 -1.77 14.97
C PHE A 81 -0.34 -2.27 13.83
N ILE A 82 -0.50 -1.67 12.68
CA ILE A 82 0.21 -2.06 11.46
C ILE A 82 1.31 -1.04 11.19
N GLY A 83 2.47 -1.53 10.75
CA GLY A 83 3.55 -0.72 10.20
C GLY A 83 4.13 -1.43 8.99
N GLU A 84 4.45 -0.70 7.95
CA GLU A 84 4.98 -1.20 6.68
C GLU A 84 6.51 -1.24 6.73
N LEU A 85 7.09 -2.37 6.29
CA LEU A 85 8.53 -2.62 6.39
C LEU A 85 9.31 -2.04 5.21
N ASP A 86 8.66 -1.90 4.05
CA ASP A 86 9.31 -1.64 2.77
C ASP A 86 9.58 -0.15 2.50
N SER A 87 10.35 0.09 1.48
CA SER A 87 10.68 1.40 0.93
C SER A 87 10.49 1.42 -0.58
N LEU A 88 10.54 2.63 -1.16
CA LEU A 88 10.48 2.87 -2.59
C LEU A 88 11.86 2.81 -3.26
N ARG A 89 11.88 2.85 -4.59
CA ARG A 89 13.08 3.18 -5.38
C ARG A 89 13.04 4.67 -5.73
N THR A 90 13.89 5.46 -5.06
CA THR A 90 14.07 6.90 -5.29
C THR A 90 15.56 7.19 -5.27
N SER A 91 16.25 6.84 -6.36
CA SER A 91 17.71 6.86 -6.45
C SER A 91 18.33 8.25 -6.23
N GLU A 92 17.57 9.32 -6.50
CA GLU A 92 17.99 10.70 -6.27
C GLU A 92 17.86 11.15 -4.81
N HIS A 93 17.23 10.34 -3.94
CA HIS A 93 17.09 10.68 -2.52
C HIS A 93 18.46 10.64 -1.83
N PRO A 94 18.81 11.63 -0.97
CA PRO A 94 20.12 11.71 -0.31
C PRO A 94 20.50 10.48 0.53
N LEU A 95 19.52 9.72 1.01
CA LEU A 95 19.71 8.51 1.80
C LEU A 95 19.35 7.25 1.01
N ALA A 96 19.35 7.31 -0.32
CA ALA A 96 19.12 6.13 -1.14
C ALA A 96 20.27 5.13 -0.98
N ASP A 97 19.92 3.85 -0.92
CA ASP A 97 20.91 2.78 -1.00
C ASP A 97 21.60 2.83 -2.38
N PRO A 98 22.95 2.92 -2.43
CA PRO A 98 23.67 3.16 -3.68
C PRO A 98 23.63 1.97 -4.67
N VAL A 99 23.24 0.79 -4.21
CA VAL A 99 23.16 -0.42 -5.05
C VAL A 99 21.74 -0.63 -5.57
N THR A 100 20.76 -0.50 -4.70
CA THR A 100 19.35 -0.81 -5.02
C THR A 100 18.54 0.42 -5.43
N GLY A 101 19.00 1.63 -5.09
CA GLY A 101 18.22 2.86 -5.24
C GLY A 101 17.04 2.96 -4.26
N ALA A 102 16.96 2.06 -3.27
CA ALA A 102 15.92 2.07 -2.26
C ALA A 102 16.03 3.30 -1.35
N ALA A 103 14.89 3.93 -1.00
CA ALA A 103 14.83 5.07 -0.07
C ALA A 103 13.47 5.15 0.62
N HIS A 104 13.46 5.52 1.90
CA HIS A 104 12.23 5.79 2.64
C HIS A 104 11.66 7.18 2.29
N SER A 105 11.15 7.35 1.08
CA SER A 105 10.51 8.58 0.61
C SER A 105 8.96 8.57 0.72
N CYS A 106 8.42 7.61 1.49
CA CYS A 106 7.00 7.51 1.85
C CYS A 106 6.72 7.60 3.35
N GLY A 107 7.70 7.28 4.23
CA GLY A 107 7.55 7.39 5.68
C GLY A 107 7.24 6.09 6.40
N HIS A 108 7.44 4.94 5.79
CA HIS A 108 7.23 3.64 6.42
C HIS A 108 8.17 3.43 7.63
N ASN A 109 9.37 4.00 7.61
CA ASN A 109 10.26 4.03 8.78
C ASN A 109 9.59 4.66 10.01
N ALA A 110 8.79 5.73 9.82
CA ALA A 110 8.04 6.35 10.90
C ALA A 110 6.84 5.52 11.35
N GLN A 111 6.21 4.78 10.46
CA GLN A 111 5.14 3.84 10.82
C GLN A 111 5.67 2.75 11.76
N ILE A 112 6.79 2.12 11.41
CA ILE A 112 7.44 1.09 12.24
C ILE A 112 7.89 1.69 13.58
N ALA A 113 8.54 2.86 13.56
CA ALA A 113 8.95 3.53 14.80
C ALA A 113 7.74 3.89 15.69
N GLY A 114 6.64 4.38 15.12
CA GLY A 114 5.39 4.67 15.82
C GLY A 114 4.74 3.42 16.42
N MET A 115 4.67 2.32 15.66
CA MET A 115 4.17 1.03 16.12
C MET A 115 5.02 0.48 17.30
N LEU A 116 6.34 0.45 17.14
CA LEU A 116 7.24 -0.02 18.20
C LEU A 116 7.25 0.92 19.41
N GLY A 117 7.14 2.24 19.18
CA GLY A 117 6.99 3.23 20.24
C GLY A 117 5.71 3.01 21.07
N ALA A 118 4.59 2.69 20.42
CA ALA A 118 3.36 2.28 21.10
C ALA A 118 3.56 0.99 21.90
N ALA A 119 4.28 0.00 21.33
CA ALA A 119 4.62 -1.25 22.03
C ALA A 119 5.46 -0.98 23.29
N ILE A 120 6.48 -0.13 23.18
CA ILE A 120 7.31 0.30 24.32
C ILE A 120 6.45 0.98 25.40
N GLY A 121 5.62 1.95 24.98
CA GLY A 121 4.76 2.70 25.88
C GLY A 121 3.80 1.81 26.65
N LEU A 122 3.03 1.00 25.95
CA LEU A 122 2.00 0.11 26.53
C LEU A 122 2.61 -0.97 27.44
N THR A 123 3.70 -1.60 27.00
CA THR A 123 4.34 -2.68 27.77
C THR A 123 5.04 -2.14 29.02
N LYS A 124 5.85 -1.09 28.87
CA LYS A 124 6.64 -0.54 29.99
C LYS A 124 5.82 0.27 31.00
N ALA A 125 4.67 0.84 30.58
CA ALA A 125 3.72 1.43 31.52
C ALA A 125 2.90 0.39 32.27
N GLY A 126 2.97 -0.89 31.90
CA GLY A 126 2.32 -2.00 32.59
C GLY A 126 0.79 -1.97 32.54
N ILE A 127 0.20 -1.38 31.48
CA ILE A 127 -1.25 -1.13 31.43
C ILE A 127 -2.09 -2.29 30.94
N ALA A 128 -1.46 -3.37 30.45
CA ALA A 128 -2.15 -4.52 29.82
C ALA A 128 -3.26 -5.12 30.70
N GLY A 129 -3.05 -5.20 32.01
CA GLY A 129 -4.04 -5.69 32.98
C GLY A 129 -5.35 -4.87 33.05
N HIS A 130 -5.39 -3.66 32.48
CA HIS A 130 -6.56 -2.78 32.44
C HIS A 130 -7.36 -2.90 31.15
N LEU A 131 -6.90 -3.71 30.18
CA LEU A 131 -7.49 -3.89 28.87
C LEU A 131 -8.24 -5.21 28.78
N ALA A 132 -9.40 -5.21 28.10
CA ALA A 132 -10.07 -6.41 27.67
C ALA A 132 -9.80 -6.62 26.17
N GLY A 133 -9.17 -7.76 25.84
CA GLY A 133 -8.67 -8.04 24.50
C GLY A 133 -7.16 -7.82 24.39
N ASP A 134 -6.65 -7.95 23.17
CA ASP A 134 -5.22 -7.96 22.92
C ASP A 134 -4.83 -6.83 21.95
N ILE A 135 -3.56 -6.40 22.05
CA ILE A 135 -2.96 -5.53 21.04
C ILE A 135 -1.94 -6.35 20.24
N VAL A 136 -2.11 -6.36 18.94
CA VAL A 136 -1.21 -7.04 18.00
C VAL A 136 -0.35 -5.98 17.31
N PHE A 137 0.97 -6.13 17.37
CA PHE A 137 1.92 -5.32 16.62
C PHE A 137 2.31 -6.10 15.38
N PHE A 138 1.97 -5.59 14.21
CA PHE A 138 2.14 -6.31 12.97
C PHE A 138 2.92 -5.49 11.94
N ALA A 139 4.21 -5.76 11.82
CA ALA A 139 5.04 -5.24 10.75
C ALA A 139 4.78 -6.08 9.49
N VAL A 140 4.30 -5.43 8.44
CA VAL A 140 3.84 -6.07 7.19
C VAL A 140 4.77 -5.73 6.04
N PRO A 141 5.07 -6.68 5.12
CA PRO A 141 5.93 -6.42 3.97
C PRO A 141 5.20 -5.76 2.81
N ALA A 142 5.95 -5.24 1.84
CA ALA A 142 5.60 -5.04 0.44
C ALA A 142 4.28 -4.30 0.19
N GLU A 143 4.10 -3.11 0.78
CA GLU A 143 2.96 -2.24 0.48
C GLU A 143 3.11 -1.56 -0.88
N GLU A 144 4.31 -1.06 -1.20
CA GLU A 144 4.60 -0.38 -2.45
C GLU A 144 4.63 -1.36 -3.62
N PHE A 145 3.79 -1.11 -4.64
CA PHE A 145 3.70 -2.00 -5.80
C PHE A 145 4.80 -1.67 -6.83
N ILE A 146 6.02 -2.03 -6.50
CA ILE A 146 7.23 -1.89 -7.33
C ILE A 146 7.85 -3.27 -7.60
N ASP A 147 8.92 -3.32 -8.41
CA ASP A 147 9.66 -4.54 -8.73
C ASP A 147 8.77 -5.67 -9.29
N VAL A 148 7.84 -5.31 -10.18
CA VAL A 148 6.76 -6.19 -10.70
C VAL A 148 7.32 -7.47 -11.31
N GLU A 149 8.45 -7.41 -12.05
CA GLU A 149 9.07 -8.58 -12.66
C GLU A 149 9.64 -9.56 -11.63
N GLU A 150 10.30 -9.04 -10.59
CA GLU A 150 10.82 -9.86 -9.49
C GLU A 150 9.68 -10.56 -8.74
N ARG A 151 8.62 -9.80 -8.41
CA ARG A 151 7.44 -10.35 -7.73
C ARG A 151 6.70 -11.38 -8.59
N ALA A 152 6.60 -11.15 -9.91
CA ALA A 152 6.05 -12.13 -10.83
C ALA A 152 6.87 -13.43 -10.87
N ALA A 153 8.20 -13.34 -10.80
CA ALA A 153 9.05 -14.50 -10.69
C ALA A 153 8.86 -15.27 -9.37
N ARG A 154 8.64 -14.56 -8.25
CA ARG A 154 8.30 -15.17 -6.95
C ARG A 154 6.94 -15.88 -6.98
N VAL A 155 5.94 -15.29 -7.62
CA VAL A 155 4.63 -15.94 -7.85
C VAL A 155 4.80 -17.21 -8.68
N ALA A 156 5.56 -17.15 -9.78
CA ALA A 156 5.81 -18.31 -10.63
C ALA A 156 6.52 -19.47 -9.92
N LYS A 157 7.35 -19.15 -8.90
CA LYS A 157 8.01 -20.14 -8.01
C LYS A 157 7.14 -20.63 -6.86
N GLY A 158 5.96 -20.03 -6.67
CA GLY A 158 5.07 -20.35 -5.54
C GLY A 158 5.57 -19.83 -4.17
N GLU A 159 6.49 -18.87 -4.15
CA GLU A 159 7.00 -18.24 -2.91
C GLU A 159 5.93 -17.31 -2.30
N ILE A 160 5.17 -16.63 -3.16
CA ILE A 160 4.02 -15.79 -2.83
C ILE A 160 2.87 -16.07 -3.81
N GLU A 161 1.65 -15.77 -3.41
CA GLU A 161 0.46 -15.79 -4.28
C GLU A 161 0.13 -14.38 -4.78
N PHE A 162 0.16 -13.39 -3.88
CA PHE A 162 -0.13 -11.99 -4.17
C PHE A 162 1.13 -11.13 -4.13
N MET A 163 1.19 -10.12 -5.00
CA MET A 163 2.35 -9.22 -5.13
C MET A 163 2.36 -8.07 -4.11
N LEU A 164 1.38 -8.04 -3.19
CA LEU A 164 1.26 -7.10 -2.07
C LEU A 164 1.26 -7.85 -0.75
N GLY A 165 1.80 -7.24 0.29
CA GLY A 165 2.00 -7.89 1.58
C GLY A 165 0.71 -8.20 2.32
N LYS A 166 -0.22 -7.24 2.46
CA LYS A 166 -1.46 -7.47 3.20
C LYS A 166 -2.37 -8.50 2.52
N PRO A 167 -2.59 -8.49 1.18
CA PRO A 167 -3.27 -9.57 0.49
C PRO A 167 -2.63 -10.95 0.69
N GLU A 168 -1.29 -11.04 0.60
CA GLU A 168 -0.57 -12.28 0.85
C GLU A 168 -0.76 -12.77 2.29
N LEU A 169 -0.67 -11.88 3.27
CA LEU A 169 -0.89 -12.19 4.69
C LEU A 169 -2.33 -12.62 4.97
N VAL A 170 -3.33 -12.03 4.31
CA VAL A 170 -4.74 -12.48 4.38
C VAL A 170 -4.88 -13.88 3.81
N ALA A 171 -4.29 -14.15 2.64
CA ALA A 171 -4.34 -15.48 2.03
C ALA A 171 -3.72 -16.56 2.91
N LYS A 172 -2.62 -16.24 3.60
CA LYS A 172 -1.93 -17.15 4.53
C LYS A 172 -2.61 -17.23 5.92
N GLY A 173 -3.71 -16.53 6.16
CA GLY A 173 -4.45 -16.58 7.42
C GLY A 173 -3.83 -15.79 8.58
N HIS A 174 -2.93 -14.86 8.28
CA HIS A 174 -2.24 -14.10 9.34
C HIS A 174 -3.08 -12.94 9.90
N PHE A 175 -4.22 -12.64 9.28
CA PHE A 175 -5.22 -11.68 9.78
C PHE A 175 -6.45 -12.35 10.42
N ASP A 176 -6.57 -13.69 10.41
CA ASP A 176 -7.77 -14.40 10.86
C ASP A 176 -8.06 -14.25 12.36
N ASP A 177 -7.08 -13.85 13.14
CA ASP A 177 -7.19 -13.61 14.57
C ASP A 177 -7.20 -12.11 14.93
N ILE A 178 -7.49 -11.22 13.99
CA ILE A 178 -7.54 -9.76 14.18
C ILE A 178 -8.96 -9.27 13.90
N ASP A 179 -9.52 -8.49 14.83
CA ASP A 179 -10.89 -7.99 14.74
C ASP A 179 -10.95 -6.57 14.14
N MET A 180 -9.91 -5.75 14.36
CA MET A 180 -9.80 -4.38 13.83
C MET A 180 -8.35 -3.96 13.70
N SER A 181 -8.05 -2.95 12.88
CA SER A 181 -6.68 -2.51 12.67
C SER A 181 -6.54 -1.00 12.50
N MET A 182 -5.38 -0.49 12.89
CA MET A 182 -4.97 0.90 12.72
C MET A 182 -3.56 0.97 12.16
N MET A 183 -3.33 1.90 11.24
CA MET A 183 -2.01 2.25 10.73
C MET A 183 -1.94 3.77 10.59
N ILE A 184 -0.86 4.40 11.05
CA ILE A 184 -0.69 5.85 10.97
C ILE A 184 0.40 6.15 9.96
N HIS A 185 0.07 6.90 8.91
CA HIS A 185 1.01 7.34 7.90
C HIS A 185 1.60 8.73 8.23
N THR A 186 2.74 9.06 7.62
CA THR A 186 3.32 10.40 7.69
C THR A 186 2.81 11.26 6.54
N GLY A 187 2.24 12.43 6.85
CA GLY A 187 1.83 13.43 5.89
C GLY A 187 2.84 14.57 5.74
N SER A 188 2.93 15.15 4.53
CA SER A 188 3.70 16.36 4.30
C SER A 188 2.92 17.61 4.74
N ARG A 189 3.61 18.63 5.24
CA ARG A 189 3.05 19.93 5.65
C ARG A 189 2.34 20.68 4.52
N ASP A 190 2.83 20.53 3.30
CA ASP A 190 2.24 21.19 2.13
C ASP A 190 0.80 20.74 1.83
N ALA A 191 0.34 19.68 2.51
CA ALA A 191 -0.97 19.07 2.27
C ALA A 191 -2.02 19.34 3.37
N ALA A 192 -1.67 19.92 4.54
CA ALA A 192 -2.62 20.05 5.64
C ALA A 192 -2.31 21.20 6.60
N GLU A 193 -3.37 21.90 7.03
CA GLU A 193 -3.33 22.93 8.07
C GLU A 193 -3.34 22.34 9.49
N ALA A 194 -3.88 21.12 9.68
CA ALA A 194 -4.00 20.42 10.96
C ALA A 194 -2.81 19.48 11.23
N ARG A 195 -2.60 19.10 12.50
CA ARG A 195 -1.53 18.16 12.91
C ARG A 195 -1.77 16.71 12.46
N ALA A 196 -3.02 16.35 12.27
CA ALA A 196 -3.39 15.04 11.71
C ALA A 196 -4.68 15.13 10.90
N PHE A 197 -4.85 14.22 9.97
CA PHE A 197 -6.08 14.11 9.20
C PHE A 197 -6.40 12.65 8.87
N LEU A 198 -7.68 12.39 8.56
CA LEU A 198 -8.19 11.11 8.08
C LEU A 198 -9.00 11.34 6.81
N ALA A 199 -8.70 10.63 5.73
CA ALA A 199 -9.57 10.61 4.55
C ALA A 199 -10.77 9.68 4.79
N LYS A 200 -11.94 10.00 4.24
CA LYS A 200 -13.08 9.06 4.29
C LYS A 200 -12.80 7.80 3.50
N SER A 201 -12.15 7.95 2.35
CA SER A 201 -11.85 6.85 1.43
C SER A 201 -10.67 7.20 0.52
N SER A 202 -10.14 6.18 -0.17
CA SER A 202 -9.15 6.37 -1.22
C SER A 202 -9.36 5.41 -2.39
N ASN A 203 -8.69 5.71 -3.53
CA ASN A 203 -8.75 4.84 -4.70
C ASN A 203 -8.16 3.46 -4.43
N GLY A 204 -8.74 2.45 -5.08
CA GLY A 204 -8.07 1.20 -5.37
C GLY A 204 -7.35 1.24 -6.73
N ALA A 205 -6.70 0.14 -7.09
CA ALA A 205 -5.98 0.01 -8.35
C ALA A 205 -5.89 -1.44 -8.82
N LEU A 206 -5.96 -1.65 -10.14
CA LEU A 206 -5.40 -2.82 -10.80
C LEU A 206 -4.07 -2.47 -11.44
N VAL A 207 -3.20 -3.45 -11.55
CA VAL A 207 -1.89 -3.30 -12.18
C VAL A 207 -1.89 -4.00 -13.53
N LYS A 208 -1.25 -3.40 -14.52
CA LYS A 208 -1.07 -4.03 -15.84
C LYS A 208 0.39 -4.05 -16.23
N ARG A 209 0.81 -5.21 -16.70
CA ARG A 209 2.05 -5.41 -17.43
C ARG A 209 1.69 -5.82 -18.87
N ILE A 210 2.21 -5.09 -19.83
CA ILE A 210 1.82 -5.21 -21.23
C ILE A 210 3.08 -5.43 -22.08
N ARG A 211 2.99 -6.35 -23.06
CA ARG A 211 4.03 -6.56 -24.06
C ARG A 211 3.39 -6.47 -25.44
N PHE A 212 3.86 -5.51 -26.24
CA PHE A 212 3.56 -5.45 -27.66
C PHE A 212 4.64 -6.22 -28.42
N LEU A 213 4.21 -7.12 -29.28
CA LEU A 213 5.05 -8.01 -30.06
C LEU A 213 4.87 -7.72 -31.55
N GLY A 214 5.94 -7.37 -32.21
CA GLY A 214 6.00 -7.04 -33.61
C GLY A 214 7.01 -7.91 -34.35
N ARG A 215 7.66 -7.32 -35.36
CA ARG A 215 8.68 -7.99 -36.17
C ARG A 215 9.81 -7.02 -36.50
N ALA A 216 11.06 -7.40 -36.22
CA ALA A 216 12.23 -6.62 -36.56
C ALA A 216 12.44 -6.53 -38.08
N ALA A 217 12.96 -5.38 -38.50
CA ALA A 217 13.46 -5.15 -39.86
C ALA A 217 14.50 -4.03 -39.82
N HIS A 218 15.29 -3.90 -40.89
CA HIS A 218 16.21 -2.77 -41.02
C HIS A 218 15.43 -1.45 -41.22
N ALA A 219 15.50 -0.56 -40.24
CA ALA A 219 14.64 0.64 -40.21
C ALA A 219 14.88 1.62 -41.38
N GLY A 220 16.08 1.64 -41.95
CA GLY A 220 16.45 2.53 -43.05
C GLY A 220 16.18 1.94 -44.44
N SER A 221 16.39 0.63 -44.67
CA SER A 221 16.33 0.03 -46.01
C SER A 221 15.07 -0.79 -46.29
N LEU A 222 14.53 -1.45 -45.28
CA LEU A 222 13.39 -2.38 -45.43
C LEU A 222 12.39 -2.27 -44.27
N PRO A 223 11.97 -1.05 -43.85
CA PRO A 223 11.02 -0.90 -42.75
C PRO A 223 9.65 -1.53 -42.99
N GLN A 224 9.23 -1.65 -44.27
CA GLN A 224 7.97 -2.26 -44.69
C GLN A 224 7.89 -3.77 -44.41
N LEU A 225 9.01 -4.41 -44.11
CA LEU A 225 9.07 -5.82 -43.71
C LEU A 225 8.91 -6.01 -42.21
N GLY A 226 8.98 -4.90 -41.43
CA GLY A 226 8.82 -4.90 -39.99
C GLY A 226 7.35 -4.72 -39.55
N VAL A 227 7.12 -4.99 -38.26
CA VAL A 227 5.91 -4.60 -37.54
C VAL A 227 6.37 -3.85 -36.28
N ASN A 228 6.10 -2.56 -36.20
CA ASN A 228 6.64 -1.69 -35.16
C ASN A 228 5.83 -1.76 -33.88
N ALA A 229 6.32 -2.51 -32.89
CA ALA A 229 5.69 -2.65 -31.58
C ALA A 229 5.62 -1.30 -30.80
N LEU A 230 6.56 -0.37 -31.02
CA LEU A 230 6.51 0.94 -30.38
C LEU A 230 5.35 1.79 -30.91
N ASN A 231 5.10 1.76 -32.22
CA ASN A 231 3.94 2.45 -32.79
C ASN A 231 2.63 1.88 -32.26
N ALA A 232 2.54 0.56 -32.09
CA ALA A 232 1.37 -0.08 -31.47
C ALA A 232 1.13 0.42 -30.05
N ALA A 233 2.18 0.48 -29.21
CA ALA A 233 2.13 1.03 -27.85
C ALA A 233 1.73 2.51 -27.84
N MET A 234 2.27 3.33 -28.73
CA MET A 234 1.93 4.77 -28.85
C MET A 234 0.45 4.97 -29.21
N ILE A 235 -0.09 4.20 -30.16
CA ILE A 235 -1.52 4.25 -30.53
C ILE A 235 -2.38 3.84 -29.33
N ALA A 236 -2.01 2.77 -28.63
CA ALA A 236 -2.72 2.33 -27.43
C ALA A 236 -2.74 3.42 -26.34
N MET A 237 -1.62 4.09 -26.08
CA MET A 237 -1.53 5.20 -25.11
C MET A 237 -2.43 6.38 -25.51
N ASN A 238 -2.45 6.74 -26.79
CA ASN A 238 -3.35 7.78 -27.31
C ASN A 238 -4.83 7.37 -27.15
N ALA A 239 -5.16 6.12 -27.44
CA ALA A 239 -6.51 5.58 -27.26
C ALA A 239 -6.94 5.58 -25.79
N ILE A 240 -6.04 5.21 -24.85
CA ILE A 240 -6.27 5.32 -23.40
C ILE A 240 -6.52 6.78 -23.01
N SER A 241 -5.73 7.71 -23.53
CA SER A 241 -5.90 9.16 -23.27
C SER A 241 -7.26 9.66 -23.75
N ALA A 242 -7.73 9.20 -24.92
CA ALA A 242 -9.03 9.55 -25.47
C ALA A 242 -10.22 8.99 -24.63
N GLN A 243 -10.00 7.95 -23.81
CA GLN A 243 -11.06 7.44 -22.91
C GLN A 243 -11.38 8.39 -21.75
N ARG A 244 -10.57 9.41 -21.46
CA ARG A 244 -10.77 10.28 -20.27
C ARG A 244 -12.16 10.92 -20.22
N GLU A 245 -12.72 11.28 -21.35
CA GLU A 245 -14.08 11.85 -21.44
C GLU A 245 -15.20 10.84 -21.14
N THR A 246 -14.88 9.54 -21.13
CA THR A 246 -15.85 8.46 -20.87
C THR A 246 -15.91 8.02 -19.41
N PHE A 247 -15.10 8.60 -18.54
CA PHE A 247 -15.09 8.33 -17.13
C PHE A 247 -15.90 9.36 -16.35
N TRP A 248 -16.71 8.91 -15.40
CA TRP A 248 -17.40 9.81 -14.49
C TRP A 248 -16.40 10.46 -13.53
N GLU A 249 -16.51 11.77 -13.29
CA GLU A 249 -15.64 12.50 -12.38
C GLU A 249 -15.66 11.93 -10.95
N LYS A 250 -16.84 11.49 -10.48
CA LYS A 250 -17.04 10.87 -9.18
C LYS A 250 -16.23 9.57 -8.98
N ASP A 251 -15.87 8.89 -10.07
CA ASP A 251 -15.14 7.62 -10.03
C ASP A 251 -13.63 7.82 -9.88
N THR A 252 -13.16 9.06 -9.99
CA THR A 252 -11.76 9.48 -9.77
C THR A 252 -10.73 8.62 -10.52
N ILE A 253 -11.06 8.20 -11.75
CA ILE A 253 -10.19 7.32 -12.56
C ILE A 253 -8.84 7.98 -12.83
N ARG A 254 -7.75 7.22 -12.59
CA ARG A 254 -6.36 7.62 -12.89
C ARG A 254 -5.65 6.48 -13.60
N ILE A 255 -5.11 6.76 -14.80
CA ILE A 255 -4.36 5.82 -15.62
C ILE A 255 -3.10 6.54 -16.10
N HIS A 256 -1.93 6.02 -15.74
CA HIS A 256 -0.61 6.61 -16.04
C HIS A 256 0.32 5.52 -16.59
N PRO A 257 0.28 5.20 -17.90
CA PRO A 257 1.16 4.23 -18.50
C PRO A 257 2.59 4.78 -18.64
N ILE A 258 3.56 3.88 -18.44
CA ILE A 258 4.98 4.12 -18.76
C ILE A 258 5.47 3.03 -19.71
N ILE A 259 6.39 3.39 -20.61
CA ILE A 259 7.11 2.42 -21.44
C ILE A 259 8.38 2.06 -20.68
N THR A 260 8.53 0.79 -20.31
CA THR A 260 9.69 0.26 -19.58
C THR A 260 10.79 -0.22 -20.51
N LYS A 261 10.43 -0.64 -21.76
CA LYS A 261 11.35 -0.94 -22.85
C LYS A 261 10.74 -0.48 -24.17
N GLY A 262 11.40 0.41 -24.92
CA GLY A 262 10.90 1.01 -26.16
C GLY A 262 11.56 0.48 -27.45
N GLY A 263 12.46 -0.49 -27.36
CA GLY A 263 13.26 -1.04 -28.47
C GLY A 263 14.73 -1.17 -28.09
N ASP A 264 15.55 -1.69 -29.01
CA ASP A 264 16.97 -2.00 -28.73
C ASP A 264 17.96 -1.11 -29.50
N ALA A 265 17.63 -0.67 -30.74
CA ALA A 265 18.50 0.16 -31.56
C ALA A 265 17.70 1.01 -32.57
N VAL A 266 18.16 2.22 -32.88
CA VAL A 266 17.50 3.14 -33.83
C VAL A 266 17.48 2.63 -35.27
N SER A 267 18.41 1.74 -35.63
CA SER A 267 18.50 1.13 -36.95
C SER A 267 17.59 -0.11 -37.14
N VAL A 268 16.88 -0.52 -36.09
CA VAL A 268 16.03 -1.70 -36.08
C VAL A 268 14.60 -1.31 -35.72
N VAL A 269 13.61 -1.76 -36.50
CA VAL A 269 12.19 -1.63 -36.16
C VAL A 269 11.93 -2.38 -34.85
N PRO A 270 11.43 -1.73 -33.78
CA PRO A 270 11.19 -2.37 -32.49
C PRO A 270 10.23 -3.58 -32.61
N ALA A 271 10.74 -4.77 -32.29
CA ALA A 271 9.98 -6.01 -32.31
C ALA A 271 9.30 -6.33 -30.99
N GLU A 272 9.78 -5.75 -29.89
CA GLU A 272 9.20 -5.91 -28.57
C GLU A 272 9.23 -4.58 -27.80
N VAL A 273 8.08 -4.23 -27.23
CA VAL A 273 7.92 -3.06 -26.35
C VAL A 273 7.15 -3.47 -25.12
N THR A 274 7.67 -3.11 -23.94
CA THR A 274 7.01 -3.37 -22.67
C THR A 274 6.48 -2.08 -22.06
N MET A 275 5.33 -2.17 -21.41
CA MET A 275 4.63 -1.06 -20.78
C MET A 275 4.00 -1.52 -19.47
N GLU A 276 3.96 -0.62 -18.49
CA GLU A 276 3.27 -0.83 -17.22
C GLU A 276 2.30 0.32 -16.93
N THR A 277 1.21 0.04 -16.23
CA THR A 277 0.27 1.07 -15.76
C THR A 277 -0.57 0.57 -14.60
N PHE A 278 -1.01 1.53 -13.76
CA PHE A 278 -2.12 1.30 -12.85
C PHE A 278 -3.43 1.77 -13.51
N VAL A 279 -4.52 1.06 -13.19
CA VAL A 279 -5.90 1.50 -13.45
C VAL A 279 -6.53 1.75 -12.08
N ARG A 280 -6.57 3.01 -11.66
CA ARG A 280 -7.07 3.44 -10.35
C ARG A 280 -8.49 3.95 -10.43
N GLY A 281 -9.27 3.76 -9.36
CA GLY A 281 -10.63 4.30 -9.26
C GLY A 281 -11.19 4.24 -7.85
N GLY A 282 -12.26 5.01 -7.61
CA GLY A 282 -12.89 5.17 -6.29
C GLY A 282 -13.79 4.01 -5.86
N SER A 283 -14.15 3.10 -6.76
CA SER A 283 -14.92 1.88 -6.46
C SER A 283 -14.46 0.69 -7.29
N LEU A 284 -14.81 -0.52 -6.86
CA LEU A 284 -14.47 -1.74 -7.58
C LEU A 284 -15.11 -1.77 -8.98
N GLU A 285 -16.37 -1.35 -9.08
CA GLU A 285 -17.11 -1.29 -10.35
C GLU A 285 -16.44 -0.32 -11.31
N ALA A 286 -16.03 0.86 -10.85
CA ALA A 286 -15.35 1.87 -11.64
C ALA A 286 -13.99 1.38 -12.15
N ILE A 287 -13.20 0.70 -11.29
CA ILE A 287 -11.92 0.11 -11.65
C ILE A 287 -12.09 -0.97 -12.72
N VAL A 288 -13.06 -1.87 -12.55
CA VAL A 288 -13.34 -2.96 -13.49
C VAL A 288 -13.82 -2.42 -14.85
N ASP A 289 -14.67 -1.38 -14.87
CA ASP A 289 -15.10 -0.72 -16.11
C ASP A 289 -13.91 -0.04 -16.81
N ALA A 290 -13.14 0.74 -16.09
CA ALA A 290 -11.96 1.40 -16.63
C ALA A 290 -10.93 0.38 -17.17
N ASN A 291 -10.74 -0.75 -16.46
CA ASN A 291 -9.88 -1.84 -16.88
C ASN A 291 -10.30 -2.42 -18.23
N LYS A 292 -11.59 -2.69 -18.45
CA LYS A 292 -12.12 -3.15 -19.74
C LYS A 292 -11.86 -2.15 -20.86
N LYS A 293 -11.99 -0.85 -20.59
CA LYS A 293 -11.70 0.22 -21.56
C LYS A 293 -10.22 0.26 -21.92
N VAL A 294 -9.33 0.11 -20.93
CA VAL A 294 -7.88 0.04 -21.14
C VAL A 294 -7.51 -1.16 -22.00
N ASP A 295 -8.02 -2.36 -21.69
CA ASP A 295 -7.77 -3.57 -22.48
C ASP A 295 -8.18 -3.40 -23.94
N ARG A 296 -9.34 -2.77 -24.19
CA ARG A 296 -9.80 -2.45 -25.55
C ARG A 296 -8.82 -1.52 -26.26
N CYS A 297 -8.28 -0.51 -25.60
CA CYS A 297 -7.30 0.41 -26.18
C CYS A 297 -5.98 -0.29 -26.52
N LEU A 298 -5.52 -1.20 -25.65
CA LEU A 298 -4.31 -1.99 -25.89
C LEU A 298 -4.46 -2.89 -27.12
N ARG A 299 -5.61 -3.59 -27.24
CA ARG A 299 -5.93 -4.39 -28.44
C ARG A 299 -6.04 -3.54 -29.70
N ALA A 300 -6.66 -2.36 -29.60
CA ALA A 300 -6.79 -1.44 -30.74
C ALA A 300 -5.42 -0.96 -31.25
N GLY A 301 -4.48 -0.64 -30.35
CA GLY A 301 -3.11 -0.28 -30.73
C GLY A 301 -2.37 -1.42 -31.46
N ALA A 302 -2.48 -2.64 -30.97
CA ALA A 302 -1.89 -3.81 -31.63
C ALA A 302 -2.53 -4.06 -33.00
N MET A 303 -3.86 -4.06 -33.08
CA MET A 303 -4.63 -4.27 -34.30
C MET A 303 -4.29 -3.25 -35.39
N ALA A 304 -4.14 -1.96 -35.03
CA ALA A 304 -3.87 -0.88 -35.99
C ALA A 304 -2.53 -1.04 -36.75
N ILE A 305 -1.57 -1.76 -36.17
CA ILE A 305 -0.22 -1.94 -36.73
C ILE A 305 0.01 -3.39 -37.20
N GLY A 306 -0.94 -4.30 -36.95
CA GLY A 306 -0.76 -5.74 -37.22
C GLY A 306 0.23 -6.39 -36.22
N ALA A 307 0.35 -5.84 -35.02
CA ALA A 307 1.14 -6.40 -33.92
C ALA A 307 0.28 -7.32 -33.05
N GLU A 308 0.94 -8.10 -32.19
CA GLU A 308 0.28 -8.80 -31.08
C GLU A 308 0.43 -8.01 -29.78
N VAL A 309 -0.46 -8.25 -28.81
CA VAL A 309 -0.31 -7.74 -27.46
C VAL A 309 -0.61 -8.82 -26.43
N GLU A 310 0.27 -8.94 -25.45
CA GLU A 310 0.07 -9.71 -24.22
C GLU A 310 -0.27 -8.74 -23.09
N ILE A 311 -1.39 -8.98 -22.41
CA ILE A 311 -1.91 -8.15 -21.33
C ILE A 311 -2.00 -9.00 -20.08
N HIS A 312 -1.15 -8.70 -19.09
CA HIS A 312 -1.23 -9.27 -17.76
C HIS A 312 -1.96 -8.29 -16.86
N THR A 313 -3.12 -8.64 -16.36
CA THR A 313 -3.83 -7.92 -15.31
C THR A 313 -3.54 -8.59 -14.00
N ILE A 314 -3.15 -7.79 -12.99
CA ILE A 314 -2.70 -8.24 -11.68
C ILE A 314 -3.53 -7.48 -10.64
N PRO A 315 -4.08 -8.16 -9.60
CA PRO A 315 -4.73 -7.48 -8.50
C PRO A 315 -3.75 -6.53 -7.81
N GLY A 316 -4.19 -5.32 -7.55
CA GLY A 316 -3.47 -4.32 -6.78
C GLY A 316 -4.19 -4.04 -5.48
N TYR A 317 -4.56 -2.79 -5.25
CA TYR A 317 -5.20 -2.32 -4.02
C TYR A 317 -6.72 -2.26 -4.17
N LEU A 318 -7.48 -2.70 -3.16
CA LEU A 318 -8.90 -2.39 -3.10
C LEU A 318 -9.13 -0.94 -2.63
N PRO A 319 -10.27 -0.30 -3.01
CA PRO A 319 -10.61 1.04 -2.52
C PRO A 319 -10.74 1.05 -1.01
N GLN A 320 -10.02 1.94 -0.32
CA GLN A 320 -10.07 2.05 1.13
C GLN A 320 -11.31 2.82 1.58
N ARG A 321 -11.90 2.38 2.70
CA ARG A 321 -12.89 3.10 3.51
C ARG A 321 -12.46 3.07 4.96
N ASN A 322 -12.32 4.23 5.57
CA ASN A 322 -12.01 4.33 6.99
C ASN A 322 -13.27 4.22 7.83
N ASP A 323 -13.20 3.48 8.94
CA ASP A 323 -14.29 3.42 9.91
C ASP A 323 -14.46 4.77 10.60
N GLU A 324 -15.68 5.33 10.54
CA GLU A 324 -15.94 6.68 11.02
C GLU A 324 -15.85 6.80 12.55
N ARG A 325 -16.35 5.79 13.30
CA ARG A 325 -16.35 5.81 14.77
C ARG A 325 -14.95 5.63 15.32
N LEU A 326 -14.19 4.70 14.75
CA LEU A 326 -12.78 4.53 15.10
C LEU A 326 -12.00 5.82 14.78
N GLY A 327 -12.30 6.46 13.64
CA GLY A 327 -11.73 7.75 13.26
C GLY A 327 -12.07 8.89 14.23
N GLN A 328 -13.29 8.93 14.77
CA GLN A 328 -13.70 9.92 15.78
C GLN A 328 -12.95 9.71 17.10
N ILE A 329 -12.79 8.48 17.58
CA ILE A 329 -12.02 8.16 18.79
C ILE A 329 -10.55 8.57 18.59
N PHE A 330 -9.96 8.28 17.45
CA PHE A 330 -8.62 8.72 17.10
C PHE A 330 -8.50 10.25 17.10
N GLY A 331 -9.44 10.94 16.45
CA GLY A 331 -9.48 12.40 16.36
C GLY A 331 -9.54 13.07 17.73
N ALA A 332 -10.35 12.55 18.65
CA ALA A 332 -10.41 13.06 20.02
C ALA A 332 -9.05 12.96 20.75
N ASN A 333 -8.26 11.94 20.45
CA ASN A 333 -6.90 11.81 20.99
C ASN A 333 -5.92 12.82 20.35
N VAL A 334 -6.07 13.13 19.05
CA VAL A 334 -5.31 14.21 18.42
C VAL A 334 -5.60 15.55 19.12
N GLU A 335 -6.88 15.87 19.32
CA GLU A 335 -7.29 17.11 19.99
C GLU A 335 -6.87 17.14 21.48
N THR A 336 -6.78 16.00 22.14
CA THR A 336 -6.21 15.91 23.50
C THR A 336 -4.72 16.28 23.52
N LEU A 337 -3.96 15.91 22.49
CA LEU A 337 -2.51 16.22 22.42
C LEU A 337 -2.21 17.63 21.92
N PHE A 338 -3.00 18.17 21.01
CA PHE A 338 -2.65 19.39 20.27
C PHE A 338 -3.68 20.52 20.39
N GLY A 339 -4.82 20.28 21.03
CA GLY A 339 -5.92 21.23 21.13
C GLY A 339 -6.97 21.10 20.04
N PRO A 340 -8.09 21.80 20.18
CA PRO A 340 -9.21 21.76 19.24
C PRO A 340 -8.81 22.18 17.81
N GLY A 341 -9.42 21.55 16.79
CA GLY A 341 -9.20 21.87 15.39
C GLY A 341 -7.91 21.32 14.79
N GLN A 342 -7.17 20.50 15.53
CA GLN A 342 -5.92 19.89 15.05
C GLN A 342 -6.12 18.53 14.37
N PHE A 343 -7.36 18.08 14.25
CA PHE A 343 -7.75 16.92 13.47
C PHE A 343 -8.79 17.28 12.42
N HIS A 344 -8.63 16.77 11.22
CA HIS A 344 -9.56 16.99 10.11
C HIS A 344 -9.96 15.66 9.46
N ILE A 345 -11.27 15.47 9.25
CA ILE A 345 -11.77 14.37 8.40
C ILE A 345 -12.02 14.94 7.00
N GLY A 346 -11.17 14.53 6.06
CA GLY A 346 -11.25 14.94 4.65
C GLY A 346 -12.21 14.10 3.83
N GLY A 347 -12.32 14.46 2.54
CA GLY A 347 -13.07 13.70 1.55
C GLY A 347 -12.33 12.45 1.04
N HIS A 348 -12.63 12.10 -0.21
CA HIS A 348 -11.95 11.03 -0.94
C HIS A 348 -10.55 11.47 -1.41
N ARG A 349 -9.56 10.57 -1.35
CA ARG A 349 -8.20 10.76 -1.89
C ARG A 349 -7.94 9.83 -3.08
N THR A 350 -7.08 10.25 -3.98
CA THR A 350 -6.78 9.48 -5.21
C THR A 350 -5.53 8.59 -5.12
N GLY A 351 -4.82 8.59 -3.99
CA GLY A 351 -3.79 7.60 -3.66
C GLY A 351 -4.42 6.23 -3.41
N SER A 352 -3.59 5.20 -3.31
CA SER A 352 -4.02 3.83 -3.01
C SER A 352 -3.11 3.23 -1.95
N THR A 353 -3.63 2.28 -1.17
CA THR A 353 -2.90 1.51 -0.17
C THR A 353 -3.59 0.16 0.02
N ASP A 354 -2.85 -0.89 0.35
CA ASP A 354 -3.40 -2.20 0.67
C ASP A 354 -4.07 -2.30 2.05
N MET A 355 -4.14 -1.19 2.81
CA MET A 355 -5.12 -1.02 3.90
C MET A 355 -6.56 -1.06 3.38
N GLY A 356 -6.77 -0.73 2.11
CA GLY A 356 -8.05 -0.90 1.42
C GLY A 356 -8.53 -2.35 1.42
N ASP A 357 -7.62 -3.30 1.25
CA ASP A 357 -7.93 -4.73 1.28
C ASP A 357 -8.47 -5.16 2.65
N LEU A 358 -7.83 -4.72 3.73
CA LEU A 358 -8.30 -4.97 5.10
C LEU A 358 -9.63 -4.27 5.40
N ALA A 359 -9.87 -3.08 4.84
CA ALA A 359 -11.10 -2.31 5.04
C ALA A 359 -12.37 -3.01 4.51
N HIS A 360 -12.22 -4.01 3.63
CA HIS A 360 -13.33 -4.85 3.17
C HIS A 360 -13.65 -6.00 4.12
N LEU A 361 -12.73 -6.32 5.05
CA LEU A 361 -12.80 -7.48 5.93
C LEU A 361 -13.06 -7.10 7.40
N MET A 362 -12.53 -5.96 7.86
CA MET A 362 -12.61 -5.52 9.25
C MET A 362 -12.63 -3.99 9.37
N PRO A 363 -13.07 -3.42 10.52
CA PRO A 363 -12.93 -1.98 10.77
C PRO A 363 -11.46 -1.56 10.74
N VAL A 364 -11.14 -0.54 9.93
CA VAL A 364 -9.78 0.01 9.83
C VAL A 364 -9.79 1.52 9.84
N ILE A 365 -8.70 2.13 10.32
CA ILE A 365 -8.35 3.52 10.01
C ILE A 365 -6.89 3.64 9.56
N HIS A 366 -6.68 4.59 8.64
CA HIS A 366 -5.37 4.96 8.12
C HIS A 366 -5.22 6.48 8.12
N PRO A 367 -5.10 7.11 9.30
CA PRO A 367 -4.86 8.56 9.42
C PRO A 367 -3.42 8.93 9.09
N TYR A 368 -3.22 10.22 8.87
CA TYR A 368 -1.93 10.83 8.61
C TYR A 368 -1.55 11.79 9.73
N VAL A 369 -0.31 11.70 10.23
CA VAL A 369 0.32 12.70 11.11
C VAL A 369 1.24 13.57 10.27
N VAL A 370 1.07 14.88 10.33
CA VAL A 370 1.79 15.84 9.48
C VAL A 370 3.15 16.17 10.10
N ALA A 371 4.19 15.48 9.65
CA ALA A 371 5.55 15.57 10.22
C ALA A 371 6.66 15.53 9.16
N ALA A 372 6.32 15.53 7.88
CA ALA A 372 7.28 15.54 6.78
C ALA A 372 7.24 16.84 6.00
N GLU A 373 8.30 17.09 5.25
CA GLU A 373 8.44 18.10 4.20
C GLU A 373 8.80 17.43 2.89
N GLY A 374 8.61 18.15 1.79
CA GLY A 374 8.84 17.63 0.44
C GLY A 374 7.66 16.82 -0.09
N LYS A 375 7.81 16.34 -1.31
CA LYS A 375 6.76 15.57 -1.99
C LYS A 375 6.92 14.09 -1.68
N ALA A 376 5.83 13.43 -1.28
CA ALA A 376 5.82 11.98 -1.14
C ALA A 376 6.32 11.33 -2.44
N HIS A 377 7.17 10.30 -2.32
CA HIS A 377 7.92 9.62 -3.39
C HIS A 377 8.97 10.50 -4.10
N GLY A 378 9.21 11.71 -3.61
CA GLY A 378 10.23 12.63 -4.14
C GLY A 378 11.57 12.50 -3.44
N ALA A 379 12.62 12.99 -4.11
CA ALA A 379 13.98 13.03 -3.57
C ALA A 379 14.15 14.00 -2.40
N ASP A 380 13.23 14.95 -2.25
CA ASP A 380 13.23 15.99 -1.21
C ASP A 380 12.40 15.63 0.01
N TRP A 381 11.75 14.45 0.00
CA TRP A 381 10.92 14.01 1.12
C TRP A 381 11.77 13.68 2.36
N ARG A 382 11.38 14.23 3.52
CA ARG A 382 12.06 13.97 4.80
C ARG A 382 11.15 14.24 5.99
N ILE A 383 11.36 13.52 7.08
CA ILE A 383 10.78 13.87 8.37
C ILE A 383 11.58 15.05 8.95
N ASN A 384 10.93 16.20 9.09
CA ASN A 384 11.57 17.43 9.56
C ASN A 384 11.45 17.65 11.07
N GLU A 385 10.50 16.98 11.73
CA GLU A 385 10.29 17.01 13.17
C GLU A 385 10.33 15.59 13.74
N PRO A 386 11.52 14.97 13.99
CA PRO A 386 11.60 13.56 14.40
C PRO A 386 10.78 13.24 15.66
N ARG A 387 10.81 14.11 16.68
CA ARG A 387 9.97 13.88 17.88
C ARG A 387 8.49 13.83 17.54
N HIS A 388 8.02 14.68 16.67
CA HIS A 388 6.62 14.67 16.22
C HIS A 388 6.36 13.48 15.29
N GLY A 389 7.23 13.23 14.31
CA GLY A 389 7.08 12.18 13.32
C GLY A 389 7.07 10.76 13.88
N TYR A 390 7.85 10.50 14.92
CA TYR A 390 7.96 9.16 15.51
C TYR A 390 7.13 8.98 16.80
N LEU A 391 7.08 10.00 17.69
CA LEU A 391 6.43 9.84 19.00
C LEU A 391 4.92 10.10 18.93
N THR A 392 4.46 11.00 18.07
CA THR A 392 3.02 11.29 17.96
C THR A 392 2.23 10.10 17.47
N PRO A 393 2.64 9.37 16.39
CA PRO A 393 1.98 8.13 16.02
C PRO A 393 1.94 7.09 17.14
N ALA A 394 3.05 6.93 17.89
CA ALA A 394 3.12 6.02 19.03
C ALA A 394 2.10 6.37 20.13
N LYS A 395 2.01 7.64 20.50
CA LYS A 395 1.05 8.12 21.50
C LYS A 395 -0.40 7.93 21.02
N LEU A 396 -0.69 8.31 19.78
CA LEU A 396 -2.04 8.22 19.23
C LEU A 396 -2.53 6.77 19.10
N LEU A 397 -1.67 5.84 18.67
CA LEU A 397 -1.98 4.40 18.64
C LEU A 397 -2.32 3.91 20.05
N ALA A 398 -1.44 4.21 21.03
CA ALA A 398 -1.60 3.75 22.41
C ALA A 398 -2.83 4.35 23.10
N MET A 399 -3.07 5.66 22.94
CA MET A 399 -4.25 6.33 23.51
C MET A 399 -5.55 5.78 22.93
N THR A 400 -5.58 5.56 21.62
CA THR A 400 -6.76 5.01 20.93
C THR A 400 -7.02 3.56 21.36
N ALA A 401 -5.98 2.73 21.53
CA ALA A 401 -6.16 1.40 22.10
C ALA A 401 -6.72 1.40 23.53
N ILE A 402 -6.29 2.34 24.36
CA ILE A 402 -6.84 2.49 25.73
C ILE A 402 -8.32 2.87 25.65
N ASP A 403 -8.72 3.77 24.75
CA ASP A 403 -10.14 4.12 24.59
C ASP A 403 -11.00 2.95 24.15
N LEU A 404 -10.47 2.12 23.25
CA LEU A 404 -11.18 0.98 22.68
C LEU A 404 -11.29 -0.20 23.65
N LEU A 405 -10.19 -0.52 24.37
CA LEU A 405 -10.03 -1.78 25.09
C LEU A 405 -10.09 -1.65 26.62
N HIS A 406 -10.15 -0.45 27.20
CA HIS A 406 -10.20 -0.27 28.65
C HIS A 406 -11.48 -0.88 29.24
N GLY A 407 -11.32 -1.52 30.40
CA GLY A 407 -12.44 -2.13 31.15
C GLY A 407 -12.98 -3.36 30.45
N ASP A 408 -14.18 -3.26 29.89
CA ASP A 408 -14.87 -4.34 29.18
C ASP A 408 -14.78 -4.24 27.64
N ALA A 409 -13.99 -3.28 27.12
CA ALA A 409 -13.86 -2.96 25.69
C ALA A 409 -15.18 -2.56 25.00
N ALA A 410 -16.09 -1.90 25.69
CA ALA A 410 -17.40 -1.54 25.14
C ALA A 410 -17.31 -0.76 23.80
N PRO A 411 -16.42 0.26 23.61
CA PRO A 411 -16.32 0.96 22.34
C PRO A 411 -15.88 0.07 21.18
N ALA A 412 -14.91 -0.83 21.40
CA ALA A 412 -14.47 -1.76 20.37
C ALA A 412 -15.57 -2.75 19.99
N LYS A 413 -16.27 -3.32 20.99
CA LYS A 413 -17.41 -4.23 20.77
C LYS A 413 -18.55 -3.56 19.99
N GLU A 414 -18.81 -2.28 20.28
CA GLU A 414 -19.84 -1.50 19.60
C GLU A 414 -19.49 -1.26 18.13
N ILE A 415 -18.23 -0.92 17.82
CA ILE A 415 -17.73 -0.79 16.44
C ILE A 415 -17.89 -2.12 15.70
N LEU A 416 -17.45 -3.23 16.29
CA LEU A 416 -17.56 -4.56 15.68
C LEU A 416 -19.00 -4.99 15.43
N ALA A 417 -19.91 -4.72 16.37
CA ALA A 417 -21.33 -5.06 16.22
C ALA A 417 -22.04 -4.28 15.10
N GLN A 418 -21.53 -3.13 14.72
CA GLN A 418 -22.09 -2.27 13.67
C GLN A 418 -21.35 -2.41 12.35
N PHE A 419 -20.16 -3.00 12.35
CA PHE A 419 -19.39 -3.19 11.12
C PHE A 419 -20.05 -4.27 10.27
N ASN A 420 -20.26 -3.94 9.00
CA ASN A 420 -20.71 -4.89 7.99
C ASN A 420 -19.59 -5.05 6.96
N PRO A 421 -18.85 -6.18 6.96
CA PRO A 421 -17.78 -6.40 6.00
C PRO A 421 -18.34 -6.41 4.58
N ALA A 422 -17.63 -5.75 3.67
CA ALA A 422 -18.04 -5.73 2.27
C ALA A 422 -17.91 -7.12 1.62
N MET A 423 -17.00 -7.94 2.13
CA MET A 423 -16.73 -9.31 1.67
C MET A 423 -16.39 -10.21 2.86
N THR A 424 -16.72 -11.50 2.77
CA THR A 424 -16.06 -12.52 3.59
C THR A 424 -14.62 -12.70 3.09
N LYS A 425 -13.74 -13.30 3.88
CA LYS A 425 -12.36 -13.61 3.46
C LYS A 425 -12.35 -14.48 2.19
N GLU A 426 -13.21 -15.48 2.12
CA GLU A 426 -13.32 -16.39 0.98
C GLU A 426 -13.73 -15.63 -0.28
N ALA A 427 -14.77 -14.77 -0.19
CA ALA A 427 -15.23 -13.94 -1.30
C ALA A 427 -14.15 -12.94 -1.74
N TYR A 428 -13.41 -12.36 -0.79
CA TYR A 428 -12.28 -11.47 -1.07
C TYR A 428 -11.18 -12.20 -1.85
N LEU A 429 -10.76 -13.38 -1.41
CA LEU A 429 -9.71 -14.16 -2.07
C LEU A 429 -10.16 -14.64 -3.44
N GLU A 430 -11.40 -15.07 -3.60
CA GLU A 430 -11.98 -15.45 -4.89
C GLU A 430 -11.98 -14.24 -5.84
N PHE A 431 -12.42 -13.07 -5.37
CA PHE A 431 -12.41 -11.84 -6.15
C PHE A 431 -10.99 -11.47 -6.58
N GLN A 432 -10.02 -11.41 -5.66
CA GLN A 432 -8.62 -11.10 -5.95
C GLN A 432 -8.02 -12.08 -6.99
N ARG A 433 -8.27 -13.38 -6.82
CA ARG A 433 -7.82 -14.42 -7.78
C ARG A 433 -8.46 -14.26 -9.16
N SER A 434 -9.73 -13.84 -9.23
CA SER A 434 -10.43 -13.60 -10.48
C SER A 434 -9.86 -12.44 -11.30
N LEU A 435 -9.12 -11.53 -10.65
CA LEU A 435 -8.47 -10.39 -11.31
C LEU A 435 -7.15 -10.78 -11.99
N PHE A 436 -6.51 -11.89 -11.59
CA PHE A 436 -5.35 -12.42 -12.30
C PHE A 436 -5.78 -12.91 -13.67
N ARG A 437 -5.36 -12.20 -14.70
CA ARG A 437 -5.70 -12.54 -16.07
C ARG A 437 -4.54 -12.30 -16.99
N THR A 438 -4.23 -13.29 -17.83
CA THR A 438 -3.33 -13.14 -18.97
C THR A 438 -4.15 -13.27 -20.23
N GLU A 439 -4.05 -12.30 -21.12
CA GLU A 439 -4.68 -12.27 -22.42
C GLU A 439 -3.60 -12.08 -23.49
N ARG A 440 -3.68 -12.85 -24.56
CA ARG A 440 -2.91 -12.62 -25.79
C ARG A 440 -3.88 -12.32 -26.91
N PHE A 441 -3.69 -11.17 -27.56
CA PHE A 441 -4.47 -10.74 -28.69
C PHE A 441 -3.54 -10.60 -29.91
N ALA A 442 -3.91 -11.28 -31.01
CA ALA A 442 -3.27 -11.14 -32.31
C ALA A 442 -4.36 -10.81 -33.34
N TYR A 443 -4.13 -9.80 -34.14
CA TYR A 443 -4.99 -9.53 -35.28
C TYR A 443 -4.56 -10.46 -36.44
N ILE A 444 -5.42 -11.37 -36.85
CA ILE A 444 -5.23 -12.21 -38.01
C ILE A 444 -5.96 -11.53 -39.16
N GLU A 445 -5.20 -10.90 -40.08
CA GLU A 445 -5.79 -10.53 -41.36
C GLU A 445 -6.28 -11.81 -42.07
N GLU A 446 -7.58 -11.90 -42.35
CA GLU A 446 -8.02 -12.83 -43.38
C GLU A 446 -7.20 -12.52 -44.65
N GLU A 447 -6.47 -13.50 -45.19
CA GLU A 447 -5.72 -13.31 -46.42
C GLU A 447 -6.70 -12.81 -47.49
N ALA A 448 -6.73 -11.49 -47.69
CA ALA A 448 -7.39 -10.88 -48.79
C ALA A 448 -6.73 -11.52 -50.04
N ARG A 449 -7.47 -12.38 -50.75
CA ARG A 449 -7.04 -12.93 -52.03
C ARG A 449 -6.55 -11.72 -52.84
N ARG A 450 -5.23 -11.53 -52.93
CA ARG A 450 -4.68 -10.50 -53.81
C ARG A 450 -5.24 -10.76 -55.17
N PRO A 451 -5.96 -9.83 -55.83
CA PRO A 451 -6.34 -9.99 -57.20
C PRO A 451 -5.02 -10.20 -57.96
N LYS A 452 -4.94 -11.26 -58.74
CA LYS A 452 -3.81 -11.46 -59.65
C LYS A 452 -3.89 -10.30 -60.65
N ILE A 453 -3.04 -9.30 -60.42
CA ILE A 453 -2.81 -8.24 -61.40
C ILE A 453 -1.96 -8.95 -62.46
N GLY A 454 -2.58 -9.27 -63.58
CA GLY A 454 -1.93 -9.82 -64.76
C GLY A 454 -1.06 -8.77 -65.46
#